data_8a157e1f9ed79ea0d625132d3d610702
#
_entry.id   8a157e1f9ed79ea0d625132d3d610702
#
_cell.length_a   1.000
_cell.length_b   1.000
_cell.length_c   1.000
_cell.angle_alpha   90.00
_cell.angle_beta   90.00
_cell.angle_gamma   90.00
#
_symmetry.space_group_name_H-M   'P 1'
#
loop_
_entity.id
_entity.type
_entity.pdbx_description
1 polymer ?
#
loop_
_entity_poly.entity_id
_entity_poly.type
_entity_poly.pdbx_seq_one_letter_code
_entity_poly.pdbx_strand_id
1 'polypeptide(L)'
;MINPIQVVIGTAGHIDHGKTSIVKALTGTDTDHLKEEKNRGMTIDIGFAYFNDKITIIDVPGHEKFIKNMVAGISTIHIALIVVSADDGLMPQTHEHIEILHLLNIEHAIVVLSKIDKVENSIIELVESEIRDRIKSTNFCNSKILKTSTKNGIGINSLKNEIINLSGEIKKLEDRSIFYMPIDRVFSKKGFGTIVTGTVLSGELKNNSEVDIFSGKNPAIVRSLQTHGKETSIIKIGDRAAINLSNINQSDLKRGSVVVEINKIKPTSKVIANIKMVNSDDWKIKDKQLVHIHIGTSRVVAKVITYGKKILPGQSANVLLDFNHRIAPMCDQRFIVRSISPMQTIAGGKILDNNPRYKKNELKKNIHQIHTDRSKRFFQRIAMNWKKPLSALQWSEVFNVSKDEIEKWMNVHRMLKVNEKIFTLEVLEMSKDEVLGKVEDFHKKNKYKKYISKEELLGSIGFDKIWFEYVIDNMKSDIITNDAGYSLIKNKINLSDEDSSIAKEIEYSLLEAKFDLLSSLKVYSRDQKKALNILYLLKESENIIQIDSDLWMHTDNYKILKKKLILHFKEYPNLSVPEFKKIISVTRKNAIPILEFCDKIKFTTRVDNYRIEGEKLNA
;
A
#
# COMPACT_ATOMS: atom_id res chain seq x y z
N MET A 1 -17.88 -15.11 -24.62
CA MET A 1 -17.25 -16.44 -24.52
C MET A 1 -16.15 -16.31 -23.48
N ILE A 2 -16.19 -17.10 -22.39
CA ILE A 2 -15.12 -17.13 -21.38
C ILE A 2 -13.92 -17.77 -22.07
N ASN A 3 -12.84 -17.01 -22.25
CA ASN A 3 -11.60 -17.56 -22.82
C ASN A 3 -11.10 -18.73 -21.93
N PRO A 4 -10.72 -19.86 -22.52
CA PRO A 4 -10.21 -21.00 -21.77
C PRO A 4 -8.94 -20.61 -20.99
N ILE A 5 -8.88 -21.07 -19.75
CA ILE A 5 -7.74 -20.83 -18.85
C ILE A 5 -6.54 -21.62 -19.39
N GLN A 6 -5.39 -20.96 -19.47
CA GLN A 6 -4.12 -21.61 -19.78
C GLN A 6 -3.54 -22.23 -18.51
N VAL A 7 -3.27 -23.52 -18.54
CA VAL A 7 -2.74 -24.27 -17.41
C VAL A 7 -1.29 -24.66 -17.67
N VAL A 8 -0.43 -24.42 -16.70
CA VAL A 8 0.98 -24.80 -16.73
C VAL A 8 1.22 -25.92 -15.75
N ILE A 9 1.79 -27.03 -16.23
CA ILE A 9 2.18 -28.20 -15.44
C ILE A 9 3.69 -28.24 -15.35
N GLY A 10 4.25 -28.50 -14.17
CA GLY A 10 5.71 -28.65 -14.02
C GLY A 10 6.07 -30.02 -13.51
N THR A 11 7.09 -30.66 -14.12
CA THR A 11 7.64 -31.91 -13.60
C THR A 11 8.47 -31.67 -12.35
N ALA A 12 8.54 -32.63 -11.44
CA ALA A 12 9.40 -32.64 -10.26
C ALA A 12 9.85 -34.06 -9.97
N GLY A 13 10.99 -34.26 -9.32
CA GLY A 13 11.50 -35.59 -8.99
C GLY A 13 13.01 -35.69 -9.27
N HIS A 14 13.59 -36.83 -8.87
CA HIS A 14 15.02 -37.10 -9.01
C HIS A 14 15.47 -37.22 -10.48
N ILE A 15 16.77 -37.14 -10.70
CA ILE A 15 17.41 -37.46 -11.97
C ILE A 15 17.07 -38.92 -12.32
N ASP A 16 16.95 -39.27 -13.59
CA ASP A 16 16.67 -40.60 -14.11
C ASP A 16 15.34 -41.25 -13.68
N HIS A 17 14.49 -40.55 -12.92
CA HIS A 17 13.13 -41.01 -12.59
C HIS A 17 12.16 -41.00 -13.79
N GLY A 18 12.61 -40.58 -14.98
CA GLY A 18 11.82 -40.63 -16.21
C GLY A 18 10.93 -39.44 -16.47
N LYS A 19 11.22 -38.24 -15.90
CA LYS A 19 10.44 -37.01 -16.13
C LYS A 19 10.31 -36.69 -17.61
N THR A 20 11.43 -36.54 -18.32
CA THR A 20 11.48 -36.25 -19.77
C THR A 20 10.81 -37.34 -20.60
N SER A 21 10.98 -38.63 -20.22
CA SER A 21 10.33 -39.74 -20.90
C SER A 21 8.80 -39.71 -20.76
N ILE A 22 8.28 -39.31 -19.59
CA ILE A 22 6.84 -39.14 -19.37
C ILE A 22 6.34 -37.94 -20.18
N VAL A 23 7.04 -36.81 -20.18
CA VAL A 23 6.66 -35.64 -21.00
C VAL A 23 6.61 -36.02 -22.48
N LYS A 24 7.59 -36.76 -22.98
CA LYS A 24 7.63 -37.25 -24.36
C LYS A 24 6.45 -38.21 -24.65
N ALA A 25 6.11 -39.12 -23.72
CA ALA A 25 4.98 -40.02 -23.88
C ALA A 25 3.62 -39.30 -23.87
N LEU A 26 3.52 -38.19 -23.13
CA LEU A 26 2.31 -37.38 -23.05
C LEU A 26 2.12 -36.48 -24.28
N THR A 27 3.19 -35.88 -24.80
CA THR A 27 3.13 -34.77 -25.79
C THR A 27 3.70 -35.14 -27.16
N GLY A 28 4.49 -36.22 -27.26
CA GLY A 28 5.28 -36.55 -28.45
C GLY A 28 6.53 -35.71 -28.63
N THR A 29 6.76 -34.68 -27.80
CA THR A 29 7.88 -33.76 -27.90
C THR A 29 9.04 -34.19 -26.99
N ASP A 30 10.25 -34.24 -27.53
CA ASP A 30 11.46 -34.45 -26.77
C ASP A 30 11.94 -33.07 -26.23
N THR A 31 12.00 -32.92 -24.91
CA THR A 31 12.37 -31.65 -24.25
C THR A 31 13.87 -31.46 -24.08
N ASP A 32 14.68 -32.50 -24.28
CA ASP A 32 16.14 -32.44 -24.24
C ASP A 32 16.70 -31.90 -25.57
N HIS A 33 16.91 -30.62 -25.67
CA HIS A 33 17.33 -29.92 -26.90
C HIS A 33 18.85 -29.72 -27.01
N LEU A 34 19.56 -29.67 -25.87
CA LEU A 34 21.01 -29.43 -25.84
C LEU A 34 21.77 -30.71 -26.16
N LYS A 35 22.86 -30.59 -26.97
CA LYS A 35 23.74 -31.74 -27.22
C LYS A 35 24.32 -32.31 -25.92
N GLU A 36 24.56 -31.46 -24.92
CA GLU A 36 25.03 -31.88 -23.59
C GLU A 36 23.98 -32.69 -22.83
N GLU A 37 22.70 -32.35 -22.95
CA GLU A 37 21.58 -33.10 -22.32
C GLU A 37 21.51 -34.51 -22.91
N LYS A 38 21.56 -34.63 -24.23
CA LYS A 38 21.52 -35.92 -24.91
C LYS A 38 22.77 -36.77 -24.62
N ASN A 39 23.93 -36.16 -24.50
CA ASN A 39 25.18 -36.87 -24.21
C ASN A 39 25.26 -37.32 -22.74
N ARG A 40 24.64 -36.61 -21.82
CA ARG A 40 24.67 -36.91 -20.39
C ARG A 40 23.42 -37.66 -19.92
N GLY A 41 22.40 -37.77 -20.76
CA GLY A 41 21.11 -38.38 -20.41
C GLY A 41 20.32 -37.64 -19.35
N MET A 42 20.59 -36.34 -19.14
CA MET A 42 19.94 -35.52 -18.11
C MET A 42 19.56 -34.14 -18.61
N THR A 43 18.40 -33.64 -18.18
CA THR A 43 17.93 -32.28 -18.45
C THR A 43 18.74 -31.26 -17.65
N ILE A 44 19.29 -30.26 -18.30
CA ILE A 44 20.13 -29.19 -17.73
C ILE A 44 19.37 -27.88 -17.62
N ASP A 45 18.62 -27.52 -18.67
CA ASP A 45 17.79 -26.32 -18.71
C ASP A 45 16.30 -26.69 -18.72
N ILE A 46 15.44 -25.70 -18.60
CA ILE A 46 13.98 -25.88 -18.59
C ILE A 46 13.54 -26.28 -20.00
N GLY A 47 12.89 -27.45 -20.12
CA GLY A 47 12.23 -27.90 -21.33
C GLY A 47 10.77 -27.45 -21.39
N PHE A 48 10.22 -27.27 -22.59
CA PHE A 48 8.81 -26.91 -22.77
C PHE A 48 8.18 -27.81 -23.82
N ALA A 49 7.00 -28.36 -23.48
CA ALA A 49 6.20 -29.17 -24.37
C ALA A 49 4.73 -28.77 -24.28
N TYR A 50 4.02 -28.81 -25.39
CA TYR A 50 2.59 -28.49 -25.44
C TYR A 50 1.78 -29.78 -25.42
N PHE A 51 0.98 -29.96 -24.37
CA PHE A 51 0.08 -31.12 -24.27
C PHE A 51 -1.16 -30.93 -25.17
N ASN A 52 -1.69 -29.72 -25.19
CA ASN A 52 -2.72 -29.25 -26.11
C ASN A 52 -2.72 -27.72 -26.15
N ASP A 53 -3.71 -27.09 -26.83
CA ASP A 53 -3.81 -25.61 -26.94
C ASP A 53 -4.03 -24.87 -25.60
N LYS A 54 -4.33 -25.60 -24.51
CA LYS A 54 -4.62 -25.03 -23.17
C LYS A 54 -3.62 -25.44 -22.11
N ILE A 55 -2.82 -26.46 -22.33
CA ILE A 55 -1.95 -27.05 -21.32
C ILE A 55 -0.50 -27.05 -21.83
N THR A 56 0.37 -26.38 -21.11
CA THR A 56 1.82 -26.42 -21.33
C THR A 56 2.49 -27.23 -20.22
N ILE A 57 3.40 -28.14 -20.59
CA ILE A 57 4.24 -28.87 -19.64
C ILE A 57 5.63 -28.27 -19.61
N ILE A 58 6.10 -27.95 -18.42
CA ILE A 58 7.46 -27.50 -18.15
C ILE A 58 8.23 -28.69 -17.58
N ASP A 59 9.23 -29.14 -18.34
CA ASP A 59 10.15 -30.18 -17.88
C ASP A 59 11.34 -29.53 -17.19
N VAL A 60 11.48 -29.80 -15.88
CA VAL A 60 12.53 -29.19 -15.08
C VAL A 60 13.65 -30.16 -14.74
N PRO A 61 14.90 -29.67 -14.67
CA PRO A 61 16.04 -30.51 -14.31
C PRO A 61 15.90 -31.09 -12.91
N GLY A 62 16.25 -32.38 -12.75
CA GLY A 62 16.19 -33.09 -11.47
C GLY A 62 17.42 -32.91 -10.59
N HIS A 63 18.57 -32.50 -11.15
CA HIS A 63 19.83 -32.46 -10.42
C HIS A 63 19.96 -31.22 -9.51
N GLU A 64 20.52 -31.41 -8.30
CA GLU A 64 20.70 -30.33 -7.29
C GLU A 64 21.44 -29.09 -7.82
N LYS A 65 22.43 -29.26 -8.72
CA LYS A 65 23.14 -28.14 -9.37
C LYS A 65 22.23 -27.24 -10.20
N PHE A 66 21.10 -27.76 -10.67
CA PHE A 66 20.14 -27.06 -11.51
C PHE A 66 18.86 -26.63 -10.80
N ILE A 67 18.78 -26.76 -9.47
CA ILE A 67 17.62 -26.32 -8.68
C ILE A 67 17.23 -24.86 -8.97
N LYS A 68 18.18 -23.98 -9.27
CA LYS A 68 17.89 -22.60 -9.71
C LYS A 68 17.00 -22.57 -10.96
N ASN A 69 17.20 -23.51 -11.90
CA ASN A 69 16.41 -23.62 -13.11
C ASN A 69 15.03 -24.24 -12.78
N MET A 70 15.03 -25.26 -11.93
CA MET A 70 13.82 -25.90 -11.43
C MET A 70 12.92 -24.88 -10.72
N VAL A 71 13.41 -24.12 -9.73
CA VAL A 71 12.61 -23.10 -9.00
C VAL A 71 12.07 -22.04 -9.96
N ALA A 72 12.85 -21.62 -10.94
CA ALA A 72 12.40 -20.65 -11.94
C ALA A 72 11.25 -21.19 -12.82
N GLY A 73 11.28 -22.47 -13.19
CA GLY A 73 10.19 -23.12 -13.92
C GLY A 73 8.95 -23.33 -13.04
N ILE A 74 9.15 -23.85 -11.83
CA ILE A 74 8.06 -24.19 -10.89
C ILE A 74 7.33 -22.95 -10.36
N SER A 75 7.99 -21.81 -10.26
CA SER A 75 7.34 -20.58 -9.77
C SER A 75 6.13 -20.11 -10.60
N THR A 76 5.92 -20.75 -11.77
CA THR A 76 4.87 -20.38 -12.72
C THR A 76 3.86 -21.48 -12.99
N ILE A 77 3.96 -22.64 -12.29
CA ILE A 77 3.08 -23.79 -12.52
C ILE A 77 1.80 -23.75 -11.67
N HIS A 78 0.78 -24.42 -12.17
CA HIS A 78 -0.52 -24.58 -11.52
C HIS A 78 -0.69 -26.01 -10.97
N ILE A 79 -0.12 -27.01 -11.66
CA ILE A 79 -0.16 -28.43 -11.28
C ILE A 79 1.27 -28.96 -11.24
N ALA A 80 1.62 -29.69 -10.20
CA ALA A 80 2.89 -30.40 -10.10
C ALA A 80 2.73 -31.83 -10.59
N LEU A 81 3.65 -32.30 -11.44
CA LEU A 81 3.78 -33.71 -11.84
C LEU A 81 4.99 -34.29 -11.12
N ILE A 82 4.77 -34.93 -9.97
CA ILE A 82 5.83 -35.45 -9.10
C ILE A 82 6.15 -36.89 -9.57
N VAL A 83 7.34 -37.08 -10.17
CA VAL A 83 7.74 -38.37 -10.74
C VAL A 83 8.71 -39.06 -9.78
N VAL A 84 8.32 -40.28 -9.36
CA VAL A 84 9.12 -41.18 -8.53
C VAL A 84 9.29 -42.47 -9.27
N SER A 85 10.51 -42.98 -9.36
CA SER A 85 10.80 -44.26 -9.98
C SER A 85 10.53 -45.40 -9.00
N ALA A 86 9.90 -46.49 -9.46
CA ALA A 86 9.59 -47.64 -8.61
C ALA A 86 10.85 -48.44 -8.24
N ASP A 87 11.91 -48.36 -9.06
CA ASP A 87 13.20 -49.06 -8.82
C ASP A 87 14.10 -48.30 -7.82
N ASP A 88 13.96 -46.99 -7.69
CA ASP A 88 14.81 -46.15 -6.81
C ASP A 88 14.06 -45.67 -5.55
N GLY A 89 12.73 -45.57 -5.58
CA GLY A 89 11.92 -45.02 -4.51
C GLY A 89 12.09 -43.49 -4.32
N LEU A 90 11.83 -43.01 -3.11
CA LEU A 90 11.97 -41.61 -2.76
C LEU A 90 13.44 -41.23 -2.54
N MET A 91 13.97 -40.38 -3.40
CA MET A 91 15.35 -39.89 -3.36
C MET A 91 15.44 -38.50 -2.72
N PRO A 92 16.60 -38.11 -2.15
CA PRO A 92 16.76 -36.81 -1.46
C PRO A 92 16.31 -35.60 -2.29
N GLN A 93 16.56 -35.59 -3.59
CA GLN A 93 16.13 -34.51 -4.50
C GLN A 93 14.61 -34.47 -4.64
N THR A 94 13.92 -35.64 -4.62
CA THR A 94 12.46 -35.68 -4.64
C THR A 94 11.87 -35.07 -3.38
N HIS A 95 12.48 -35.32 -2.22
CA HIS A 95 12.10 -34.67 -0.96
C HIS A 95 12.23 -33.15 -1.03
N GLU A 96 13.35 -32.63 -1.56
CA GLU A 96 13.56 -31.17 -1.72
C GLU A 96 12.55 -30.58 -2.71
N HIS A 97 12.26 -31.27 -3.82
CA HIS A 97 11.28 -30.80 -4.81
C HIS A 97 9.87 -30.72 -4.23
N ILE A 98 9.42 -31.73 -3.49
CA ILE A 98 8.12 -31.73 -2.80
C ILE A 98 8.06 -30.54 -1.80
N GLU A 99 9.14 -30.30 -1.05
CA GLU A 99 9.22 -29.19 -0.12
C GLU A 99 9.13 -27.82 -0.81
N ILE A 100 9.86 -27.63 -1.91
CA ILE A 100 9.81 -26.40 -2.72
C ILE A 100 8.39 -26.16 -3.26
N LEU A 101 7.73 -27.20 -3.79
CA LEU A 101 6.35 -27.14 -4.29
C LEU A 101 5.37 -26.73 -3.17
N HIS A 102 5.52 -27.33 -1.99
CA HIS A 102 4.72 -27.00 -0.81
C HIS A 102 4.95 -25.54 -0.35
N LEU A 103 6.20 -25.09 -0.26
CA LEU A 103 6.56 -23.72 0.14
C LEU A 103 6.08 -22.68 -0.88
N LEU A 104 6.04 -23.01 -2.17
CA LEU A 104 5.45 -22.18 -3.22
C LEU A 104 3.91 -22.23 -3.22
N ASN A 105 3.32 -23.05 -2.35
CA ASN A 105 1.87 -23.25 -2.21
C ASN A 105 1.20 -23.69 -3.51
N ILE A 106 1.84 -24.59 -4.23
CA ILE A 106 1.17 -25.30 -5.32
C ILE A 106 0.08 -26.16 -4.67
N GLU A 107 -1.15 -26.06 -5.17
CA GLU A 107 -2.31 -26.72 -4.53
C GLU A 107 -2.62 -28.07 -5.18
N HIS A 108 -2.30 -28.22 -6.45
CA HIS A 108 -2.63 -29.41 -7.23
C HIS A 108 -1.38 -30.19 -7.61
N ALA A 109 -1.41 -31.51 -7.41
CA ALA A 109 -0.36 -32.40 -7.87
C ALA A 109 -0.89 -33.75 -8.32
N ILE A 110 -0.18 -34.38 -9.26
CA ILE A 110 -0.31 -35.78 -9.63
C ILE A 110 1.02 -36.44 -9.32
N VAL A 111 1.00 -37.54 -8.56
CA VAL A 111 2.20 -38.32 -8.32
C VAL A 111 2.24 -39.44 -9.35
N VAL A 112 3.36 -39.56 -10.02
CA VAL A 112 3.58 -40.59 -11.04
C VAL A 112 4.63 -41.58 -10.56
N LEU A 113 4.23 -42.80 -10.26
CA LEU A 113 5.14 -43.90 -9.96
C LEU A 113 5.56 -44.53 -11.30
N SER A 114 6.76 -44.20 -11.74
CA SER A 114 7.31 -44.59 -13.05
C SER A 114 8.09 -45.90 -13.00
N LYS A 115 8.41 -46.45 -14.16
CA LYS A 115 9.23 -47.66 -14.35
C LYS A 115 8.70 -48.91 -13.60
N ILE A 116 7.39 -49.03 -13.43
CA ILE A 116 6.78 -50.19 -12.74
C ILE A 116 7.08 -51.55 -13.43
N ASP A 117 7.52 -51.50 -14.66
CA ASP A 117 7.95 -52.68 -15.43
C ASP A 117 9.27 -53.29 -14.96
N LYS A 118 10.01 -52.59 -14.09
CA LYS A 118 11.32 -53.05 -13.61
C LYS A 118 11.28 -53.79 -12.27
N VAL A 119 10.19 -53.72 -11.55
CA VAL A 119 10.09 -54.24 -10.18
C VAL A 119 8.82 -55.05 -9.96
N GLU A 120 8.82 -55.86 -8.89
CA GLU A 120 7.65 -56.65 -8.49
C GLU A 120 6.59 -55.79 -7.79
N ASN A 121 5.35 -56.26 -7.75
CA ASN A 121 4.22 -55.55 -7.13
C ASN A 121 4.44 -55.21 -5.65
N SER A 122 5.12 -56.06 -4.89
CA SER A 122 5.47 -55.83 -3.48
C SER A 122 6.32 -54.54 -3.28
N ILE A 123 7.28 -54.30 -4.20
CA ILE A 123 8.10 -53.10 -4.18
C ILE A 123 7.28 -51.85 -4.58
N ILE A 124 6.39 -52.01 -5.57
CA ILE A 124 5.47 -50.95 -5.99
C ILE A 124 4.61 -50.45 -4.80
N GLU A 125 4.06 -51.40 -4.02
CA GLU A 125 3.23 -51.09 -2.84
C GLU A 125 4.05 -50.40 -1.73
N LEU A 126 5.29 -50.87 -1.50
CA LEU A 126 6.20 -50.24 -0.51
C LEU A 126 6.49 -48.78 -0.89
N VAL A 127 6.92 -48.53 -2.13
CA VAL A 127 7.24 -47.15 -2.59
C VAL A 127 5.97 -46.28 -2.60
N GLU A 128 4.80 -46.84 -2.95
CA GLU A 128 3.54 -46.10 -2.84
C GLU A 128 3.26 -45.67 -1.39
N SER A 129 3.51 -46.52 -0.40
CA SER A 129 3.35 -46.20 1.02
C SER A 129 4.32 -45.12 1.47
N GLU A 130 5.59 -45.18 1.09
CA GLU A 130 6.59 -44.12 1.39
C GLU A 130 6.18 -42.78 0.80
N ILE A 131 5.67 -42.77 -0.44
CA ILE A 131 5.17 -41.53 -1.08
C ILE A 131 4.00 -40.96 -0.28
N ARG A 132 3.02 -41.79 0.11
CA ARG A 132 1.87 -41.36 0.93
C ARG A 132 2.31 -40.72 2.23
N ASP A 133 3.24 -41.35 2.95
CA ASP A 133 3.75 -40.81 4.20
C ASP A 133 4.48 -39.45 3.98
N ARG A 134 5.26 -39.33 2.92
CA ARG A 134 5.98 -38.11 2.60
C ARG A 134 5.07 -36.92 2.26
N ILE A 135 4.00 -37.15 1.51
CA ILE A 135 3.09 -36.08 1.09
C ILE A 135 2.02 -35.74 2.12
N LYS A 136 1.83 -36.57 3.16
CA LYS A 136 0.78 -36.42 4.18
C LYS A 136 0.75 -35.05 4.87
N SER A 137 1.91 -34.46 5.12
CA SER A 137 2.05 -33.15 5.76
C SER A 137 2.14 -31.97 4.78
N THR A 138 1.86 -32.21 3.50
CA THR A 138 1.96 -31.20 2.44
C THR A 138 0.58 -30.87 1.84
N ASN A 139 0.54 -29.90 0.93
CA ASN A 139 -0.67 -29.58 0.16
C ASN A 139 -1.14 -30.74 -0.74
N PHE A 140 -0.32 -31.78 -0.89
CA PHE A 140 -0.51 -32.90 -1.80
C PHE A 140 -1.04 -34.15 -1.14
N CYS A 141 -1.47 -34.10 0.12
CA CYS A 141 -1.94 -35.27 0.88
C CYS A 141 -3.04 -36.10 0.17
N ASN A 142 -3.88 -35.44 -0.62
CA ASN A 142 -4.98 -36.09 -1.38
C ASN A 142 -4.64 -36.36 -2.85
N SER A 143 -3.39 -36.14 -3.28
CA SER A 143 -2.99 -36.35 -4.68
C SER A 143 -3.09 -37.83 -5.10
N LYS A 144 -3.55 -38.07 -6.32
CA LYS A 144 -3.57 -39.42 -6.90
C LYS A 144 -2.15 -39.87 -7.20
N ILE A 145 -1.88 -41.17 -6.93
CA ILE A 145 -0.65 -41.85 -7.35
C ILE A 145 -1.01 -42.73 -8.54
N LEU A 146 -0.39 -42.46 -9.68
CA LEU A 146 -0.62 -43.19 -10.92
C LEU A 146 0.61 -44.03 -11.27
N LYS A 147 0.41 -45.33 -11.44
CA LYS A 147 1.44 -46.31 -11.80
C LYS A 147 1.65 -46.28 -13.32
N THR A 148 2.90 -46.08 -13.78
CA THR A 148 3.19 -45.93 -15.20
C THR A 148 4.47 -46.64 -15.65
N SER A 149 4.44 -47.09 -16.91
CA SER A 149 5.64 -47.51 -17.65
C SER A 149 5.60 -46.89 -19.05
N THR A 150 6.57 -46.06 -19.36
CA THR A 150 6.72 -45.46 -20.69
C THR A 150 7.21 -46.51 -21.72
N LYS A 151 7.87 -47.58 -21.26
CA LYS A 151 8.35 -48.67 -22.11
C LYS A 151 7.17 -49.52 -22.66
N ASN A 152 6.21 -49.81 -21.82
CA ASN A 152 5.08 -50.70 -22.16
C ASN A 152 3.78 -49.91 -22.42
N GLY A 153 3.79 -48.57 -22.26
CA GLY A 153 2.62 -47.72 -22.41
C GLY A 153 1.60 -47.81 -21.26
N ILE A 154 1.90 -48.59 -20.20
CA ILE A 154 1.00 -48.81 -19.07
C ILE A 154 0.78 -47.47 -18.32
N GLY A 155 -0.48 -47.15 -17.99
CA GLY A 155 -0.87 -46.01 -17.17
C GLY A 155 -0.79 -44.65 -17.86
N ILE A 156 -0.23 -44.54 -19.08
CA ILE A 156 -0.06 -43.25 -19.78
C ILE A 156 -1.42 -42.63 -20.13
N ASN A 157 -2.40 -43.43 -20.59
CA ASN A 157 -3.74 -42.89 -20.88
C ASN A 157 -4.48 -42.45 -19.61
N SER A 158 -4.32 -43.18 -18.51
CA SER A 158 -4.87 -42.79 -17.21
C SER A 158 -4.27 -41.46 -16.73
N LEU A 159 -2.95 -41.26 -16.93
CA LEU A 159 -2.28 -40.04 -16.62
C LEU A 159 -2.75 -38.86 -17.50
N LYS A 160 -2.96 -39.09 -18.81
CA LYS A 160 -3.55 -38.08 -19.72
C LYS A 160 -4.92 -37.62 -19.25
N ASN A 161 -5.79 -38.58 -18.91
CA ASN A 161 -7.14 -38.30 -18.43
C ASN A 161 -7.11 -37.50 -17.10
N GLU A 162 -6.23 -37.88 -16.17
CA GLU A 162 -6.13 -37.19 -14.90
C GLU A 162 -5.60 -35.73 -15.06
N ILE A 163 -4.65 -35.54 -15.96
CA ILE A 163 -4.17 -34.18 -16.33
C ILE A 163 -5.33 -33.32 -16.85
N ILE A 164 -6.16 -33.87 -17.75
CA ILE A 164 -7.31 -33.13 -18.30
C ILE A 164 -8.32 -32.82 -17.20
N ASN A 165 -8.66 -33.80 -16.36
CA ASN A 165 -9.62 -33.66 -15.27
C ASN A 165 -9.16 -32.57 -14.29
N LEU A 166 -7.94 -32.68 -13.77
CA LEU A 166 -7.40 -31.73 -12.78
C LEU A 166 -7.22 -30.33 -13.36
N SER A 167 -6.85 -30.25 -14.67
CA SER A 167 -6.79 -28.95 -15.36
C SER A 167 -8.17 -28.29 -15.49
N GLY A 168 -9.24 -29.09 -15.60
CA GLY A 168 -10.63 -28.61 -15.62
C GLY A 168 -11.14 -28.08 -14.26
N GLU A 169 -10.52 -28.51 -13.17
CA GLU A 169 -10.85 -28.04 -11.82
C GLU A 169 -10.31 -26.64 -11.54
N ILE A 170 -9.28 -26.19 -12.27
CA ILE A 170 -8.71 -24.85 -12.15
C ILE A 170 -9.65 -23.83 -12.78
N LYS A 171 -10.56 -23.29 -11.96
CA LYS A 171 -11.62 -22.39 -12.43
C LYS A 171 -11.15 -20.95 -12.64
N LYS A 172 -10.07 -20.51 -11.98
CA LYS A 172 -9.60 -19.13 -12.03
C LYS A 172 -8.12 -19.04 -11.64
N LEU A 173 -7.34 -18.40 -12.49
CA LEU A 173 -6.01 -17.93 -12.10
C LEU A 173 -6.13 -16.60 -11.35
N GLU A 174 -5.28 -16.36 -10.37
CA GLU A 174 -5.27 -15.11 -9.62
C GLU A 174 -4.68 -13.99 -10.49
N ASP A 175 -5.51 -13.41 -11.36
CA ASP A 175 -5.13 -12.27 -12.19
C ASP A 175 -5.22 -10.97 -11.39
N ARG A 176 -4.15 -10.20 -11.40
CA ARG A 176 -4.05 -8.90 -10.73
C ARG A 176 -4.28 -7.73 -11.66
N SER A 177 -4.60 -7.99 -12.92
CA SER A 177 -4.88 -7.00 -13.96
C SER A 177 -3.71 -6.04 -14.26
N ILE A 178 -2.50 -6.40 -13.84
CA ILE A 178 -1.25 -5.69 -14.15
C ILE A 178 -0.36 -6.68 -14.87
N PHE A 179 0.11 -6.34 -16.08
CA PHE A 179 0.98 -7.25 -16.82
C PHE A 179 2.31 -7.49 -16.10
N TYR A 180 2.65 -8.76 -15.91
CA TYR A 180 3.86 -9.19 -15.23
C TYR A 180 4.38 -10.51 -15.80
N MET A 181 5.57 -10.50 -16.40
CA MET A 181 6.22 -11.68 -16.96
C MET A 181 7.71 -11.74 -16.59
N PRO A 182 8.14 -12.67 -15.72
CA PRO A 182 9.55 -12.94 -15.48
C PRO A 182 10.19 -13.54 -16.74
N ILE A 183 11.37 -13.03 -17.10
CA ILE A 183 12.12 -13.50 -18.27
C ILE A 183 12.96 -14.70 -17.87
N ASP A 184 12.80 -15.82 -18.59
CA ASP A 184 13.63 -17.02 -18.42
C ASP A 184 14.70 -17.18 -19.52
N ARG A 185 14.46 -16.70 -20.75
CA ARG A 185 15.43 -16.69 -21.84
C ARG A 185 15.45 -15.37 -22.57
N VAL A 186 16.62 -14.99 -23.03
CA VAL A 186 16.85 -13.81 -23.89
C VAL A 186 17.69 -14.26 -25.08
N PHE A 187 17.26 -13.95 -26.28
CA PHE A 187 18.01 -14.23 -27.49
C PHE A 187 17.75 -13.15 -28.54
N SER A 188 18.63 -13.06 -29.52
CA SER A 188 18.44 -12.21 -30.68
C SER A 188 18.27 -13.08 -31.92
N LYS A 189 17.40 -12.65 -32.83
CA LYS A 189 17.24 -13.27 -34.15
C LYS A 189 17.55 -12.23 -35.20
N LYS A 190 18.44 -12.54 -36.13
CA LYS A 190 18.86 -11.62 -37.22
C LYS A 190 17.64 -11.10 -37.95
N GLY A 191 17.48 -9.78 -38.03
CA GLY A 191 16.33 -9.10 -38.62
C GLY A 191 15.11 -8.89 -37.70
N PHE A 192 15.04 -9.55 -36.54
CA PHE A 192 13.90 -9.44 -35.60
C PHE A 192 14.20 -8.64 -34.33
N GLY A 193 15.48 -8.47 -33.97
CA GLY A 193 15.85 -7.77 -32.75
C GLY A 193 15.89 -8.65 -31.51
N THR A 194 15.61 -8.09 -30.35
CA THR A 194 15.69 -8.78 -29.04
C THR A 194 14.38 -9.49 -28.73
N ILE A 195 14.44 -10.78 -28.46
CA ILE A 195 13.31 -11.61 -28.10
C ILE A 195 13.50 -12.12 -26.67
N VAL A 196 12.48 -11.98 -25.86
CA VAL A 196 12.43 -12.54 -24.51
C VAL A 196 11.31 -13.56 -24.37
N THR A 197 11.54 -14.60 -23.58
CA THR A 197 10.50 -15.59 -23.27
C THR A 197 10.23 -15.66 -21.78
N GLY A 198 9.00 -16.00 -21.42
CA GLY A 198 8.56 -16.15 -20.05
C GLY A 198 7.13 -16.69 -19.97
N THR A 199 6.68 -17.01 -18.76
CA THR A 199 5.28 -17.29 -18.48
C THR A 199 4.63 -16.05 -17.90
N VAL A 200 3.47 -15.65 -18.43
CA VAL A 200 2.71 -14.50 -17.94
C VAL A 200 2.07 -14.86 -16.60
N LEU A 201 2.48 -14.18 -15.53
CA LEU A 201 1.98 -14.43 -14.17
C LEU A 201 0.75 -13.58 -13.84
N SER A 202 0.52 -12.48 -14.55
CA SER A 202 -0.62 -11.60 -14.34
C SER A 202 -0.84 -10.68 -15.54
N GLY A 203 -2.07 -10.24 -15.73
CA GLY A 203 -2.48 -9.26 -16.71
C GLY A 203 -2.48 -9.75 -18.15
N GLU A 204 -2.62 -8.80 -19.05
CA GLU A 204 -2.55 -9.02 -20.50
C GLU A 204 -1.64 -7.99 -21.16
N LEU A 205 -1.05 -8.36 -22.32
CA LEU A 205 -0.19 -7.50 -23.11
C LEU A 205 -0.57 -7.60 -24.58
N LYS A 206 -0.62 -6.45 -25.26
CA LYS A 206 -0.97 -6.32 -26.68
C LYS A 206 0.24 -5.90 -27.50
N ASN A 207 0.19 -6.15 -28.81
CA ASN A 207 1.15 -5.59 -29.76
C ASN A 207 1.15 -4.06 -29.69
N ASN A 208 2.30 -3.46 -29.93
CA ASN A 208 2.57 -2.02 -29.87
C ASN A 208 2.42 -1.36 -28.49
N SER A 209 2.23 -2.15 -27.42
CA SER A 209 2.26 -1.63 -26.05
C SER A 209 3.66 -1.23 -25.64
N GLU A 210 3.77 -0.19 -24.82
CA GLU A 210 4.99 0.15 -24.10
C GLU A 210 5.07 -0.66 -22.80
N VAL A 211 6.26 -1.14 -22.49
CA VAL A 211 6.53 -1.93 -21.28
C VAL A 211 7.81 -1.44 -20.60
N ASP A 212 7.81 -1.50 -19.27
CA ASP A 212 9.03 -1.38 -18.49
C ASP A 212 9.74 -2.74 -18.43
N ILE A 213 11.06 -2.72 -18.60
CA ILE A 213 11.86 -3.91 -18.39
C ILE A 213 12.80 -3.65 -17.22
N PHE A 214 12.56 -4.38 -16.16
CA PHE A 214 13.42 -4.25 -15.00
C PHE A 214 14.77 -4.94 -15.25
N SER A 215 15.76 -4.17 -15.48
CA SER A 215 17.19 -4.23 -15.77
C SER A 215 17.57 -3.37 -16.99
N GLY A 216 16.62 -2.91 -17.81
CA GLY A 216 16.83 -1.96 -18.91
C GLY A 216 16.79 -0.51 -18.43
N LYS A 217 17.34 0.39 -19.25
CA LYS A 217 17.40 1.83 -18.94
C LYS A 217 16.21 2.63 -19.45
N ASN A 218 15.47 2.11 -20.43
CA ASN A 218 14.36 2.80 -21.10
C ASN A 218 13.17 1.85 -21.30
N PRO A 219 11.93 2.37 -21.41
CA PRO A 219 10.80 1.59 -21.87
C PRO A 219 11.06 0.94 -23.22
N ALA A 220 10.59 -0.29 -23.39
CA ALA A 220 10.64 -1.01 -24.65
C ALA A 220 9.25 -1.05 -25.30
N ILE A 221 9.22 -1.19 -26.62
CA ILE A 221 7.97 -1.33 -27.38
C ILE A 221 7.83 -2.78 -27.84
N VAL A 222 6.67 -3.36 -27.64
CA VAL A 222 6.31 -4.70 -28.10
C VAL A 222 6.05 -4.68 -29.59
N ARG A 223 6.92 -5.33 -30.39
CA ARG A 223 6.77 -5.43 -31.85
C ARG A 223 5.82 -6.55 -32.27
N SER A 224 6.01 -7.73 -31.68
CA SER A 224 5.18 -8.90 -31.94
C SER A 224 5.14 -9.82 -30.74
N LEU A 225 4.10 -10.60 -30.65
CA LEU A 225 3.84 -11.56 -29.58
C LEU A 225 3.63 -12.95 -30.21
N GLN A 226 4.14 -13.98 -29.53
CA GLN A 226 3.91 -15.36 -29.91
C GLN A 226 3.55 -16.20 -28.68
N THR A 227 2.62 -17.11 -28.82
CA THR A 227 2.29 -18.16 -27.86
C THR A 227 2.08 -19.46 -28.62
N HIS A 228 2.50 -20.61 -28.03
CA HIS A 228 2.45 -21.92 -28.71
C HIS A 228 3.12 -21.95 -30.10
N GLY A 229 4.16 -21.14 -30.32
CA GLY A 229 4.85 -21.04 -31.60
C GLY A 229 4.08 -20.28 -32.71
N LYS A 230 2.91 -19.72 -32.41
CA LYS A 230 2.06 -18.96 -33.34
C LYS A 230 2.04 -17.48 -32.95
N GLU A 231 1.96 -16.60 -33.93
CA GLU A 231 1.76 -15.17 -33.69
C GLU A 231 0.37 -14.89 -33.13
N THR A 232 0.33 -13.93 -32.21
CA THR A 232 -0.91 -13.47 -31.59
C THR A 232 -0.88 -11.95 -31.40
N SER A 233 -2.04 -11.32 -31.35
CA SER A 233 -2.15 -9.87 -31.02
C SER A 233 -2.16 -9.59 -29.52
N ILE A 234 -2.38 -10.61 -28.68
CA ILE A 234 -2.51 -10.50 -27.23
C ILE A 234 -2.02 -11.76 -26.52
N ILE A 235 -1.32 -11.58 -25.42
CA ILE A 235 -0.96 -12.64 -24.48
C ILE A 235 -1.56 -12.35 -23.10
N LYS A 236 -1.88 -13.39 -22.31
CA LYS A 236 -2.61 -13.32 -21.06
C LYS A 236 -1.97 -14.18 -19.98
N ILE A 237 -2.43 -14.00 -18.75
CA ILE A 237 -2.05 -14.84 -17.61
C ILE A 237 -2.13 -16.33 -17.97
N GLY A 238 -1.08 -17.07 -17.60
CA GLY A 238 -0.90 -18.49 -17.91
C GLY A 238 -0.22 -18.77 -19.26
N ASP A 239 -0.19 -17.81 -20.20
CA ASP A 239 0.46 -18.01 -21.49
C ASP A 239 1.97 -18.18 -21.34
N ARG A 240 2.50 -19.16 -22.04
CA ARG A 240 3.91 -19.24 -22.36
C ARG A 240 4.19 -18.37 -23.59
N ALA A 241 4.83 -17.23 -23.39
CA ALA A 241 4.95 -16.20 -24.41
C ALA A 241 6.38 -15.91 -24.84
N ALA A 242 6.55 -15.55 -26.12
CA ALA A 242 7.72 -14.86 -26.65
C ALA A 242 7.32 -13.45 -27.05
N ILE A 243 8.08 -12.46 -26.57
CA ILE A 243 7.88 -11.05 -26.84
C ILE A 243 9.07 -10.53 -27.62
N ASN A 244 8.80 -10.00 -28.80
CA ASN A 244 9.80 -9.28 -29.59
C ASN A 244 9.79 -7.81 -29.17
N LEU A 245 10.93 -7.31 -28.72
CA LEU A 245 11.10 -5.98 -28.16
C LEU A 245 11.97 -5.10 -29.04
N SER A 246 11.58 -3.84 -29.19
CA SER A 246 12.41 -2.78 -29.76
C SER A 246 12.94 -1.83 -28.69
N ASN A 247 13.92 -1.02 -29.07
CA ASN A 247 14.59 -0.03 -28.22
C ASN A 247 15.36 -0.62 -27.03
N ILE A 248 15.70 -1.90 -27.11
CA ILE A 248 16.49 -2.58 -26.07
C ILE A 248 17.46 -3.59 -26.70
N ASN A 249 18.69 -3.64 -26.22
CA ASN A 249 19.69 -4.58 -26.67
C ASN A 249 19.63 -5.87 -25.84
N GLN A 250 20.01 -6.99 -26.45
CA GLN A 250 20.11 -8.28 -25.75
C GLN A 250 21.07 -8.20 -24.55
N SER A 251 22.17 -7.43 -24.66
CA SER A 251 23.17 -7.24 -23.58
C SER A 251 22.60 -6.58 -22.31
N ASP A 252 21.52 -5.81 -22.46
CA ASP A 252 20.87 -5.10 -21.34
C ASP A 252 19.92 -6.01 -20.55
N LEU A 253 19.63 -7.19 -21.09
CA LEU A 253 18.69 -8.15 -20.54
C LEU A 253 19.40 -9.43 -20.08
N LYS A 254 18.85 -10.01 -19.03
CA LYS A 254 19.32 -11.29 -18.51
C LYS A 254 18.17 -12.11 -17.96
N ARG A 255 18.39 -13.40 -17.81
CA ARG A 255 17.46 -14.23 -17.00
C ARG A 255 17.28 -13.61 -15.61
N GLY A 256 16.05 -13.49 -15.16
CA GLY A 256 15.70 -12.81 -13.92
C GLY A 256 15.26 -11.35 -14.10
N SER A 257 15.42 -10.77 -15.29
CA SER A 257 14.71 -9.54 -15.65
C SER A 257 13.20 -9.79 -15.72
N VAL A 258 12.42 -8.73 -15.65
CA VAL A 258 10.95 -8.82 -15.67
C VAL A 258 10.38 -7.82 -16.67
N VAL A 259 9.42 -8.26 -17.49
CA VAL A 259 8.61 -7.37 -18.32
C VAL A 259 7.36 -7.01 -17.52
N VAL A 260 7.09 -5.72 -17.36
CA VAL A 260 5.97 -5.21 -16.57
C VAL A 260 5.24 -4.10 -17.32
N GLU A 261 3.98 -3.89 -17.00
CA GLU A 261 3.22 -2.73 -17.47
C GLU A 261 3.89 -1.43 -17.03
N ILE A 262 3.95 -0.45 -17.93
CA ILE A 262 4.69 0.80 -17.70
C ILE A 262 4.24 1.51 -16.42
N ASN A 263 5.21 1.94 -15.60
CA ASN A 263 5.02 2.67 -14.33
C ASN A 263 4.24 1.93 -13.21
N LYS A 264 3.88 0.64 -13.37
CA LYS A 264 3.06 -0.09 -12.37
C LYS A 264 3.87 -0.73 -11.25
N ILE A 265 5.11 -1.13 -11.49
CA ILE A 265 5.96 -1.77 -10.48
C ILE A 265 7.26 -0.99 -10.34
N LYS A 266 7.56 -0.58 -9.12
CA LYS A 266 8.79 0.17 -8.83
C LYS A 266 9.90 -0.76 -8.34
N PRO A 267 11.12 -0.63 -8.90
CA PRO A 267 12.26 -1.40 -8.42
C PRO A 267 12.62 -1.04 -6.98
N THR A 268 12.87 -2.05 -6.17
CA THR A 268 13.19 -1.90 -4.75
C THR A 268 14.39 -2.74 -4.34
N SER A 269 15.14 -2.29 -3.35
CA SER A 269 16.15 -3.08 -2.65
C SER A 269 15.64 -3.65 -1.33
N LYS A 270 14.45 -3.24 -0.87
CA LYS A 270 13.90 -3.70 0.42
C LYS A 270 12.45 -4.08 0.26
N VAL A 271 12.08 -5.22 0.86
CA VAL A 271 10.69 -5.66 0.95
C VAL A 271 10.38 -6.18 2.34
N ILE A 272 9.13 -6.08 2.76
CA ILE A 272 8.64 -6.84 3.91
C ILE A 272 8.09 -8.15 3.37
N ALA A 273 8.47 -9.25 3.99
CA ALA A 273 8.07 -10.58 3.59
C ALA A 273 7.67 -11.41 4.81
N ASN A 274 6.78 -12.37 4.60
CA ASN A 274 6.57 -13.47 5.53
C ASN A 274 7.42 -14.65 5.07
N ILE A 275 8.21 -15.22 5.98
CA ILE A 275 9.03 -16.41 5.75
C ILE A 275 8.51 -17.54 6.62
N LYS A 276 8.34 -18.73 6.04
CA LYS A 276 8.03 -19.99 6.72
C LYS A 276 9.22 -20.93 6.58
N MET A 277 9.81 -21.33 7.70
CA MET A 277 10.92 -22.31 7.72
C MET A 277 10.45 -23.70 7.34
N VAL A 278 11.33 -24.47 6.71
CA VAL A 278 11.18 -25.93 6.60
C VAL A 278 11.19 -26.56 8.00
N ASN A 279 10.55 -27.73 8.13
CA ASN A 279 10.53 -28.46 9.38
C ASN A 279 11.76 -29.41 9.46
N SER A 280 12.94 -28.82 9.62
CA SER A 280 14.22 -29.54 9.76
C SER A 280 15.05 -28.90 10.86
N ASP A 281 15.49 -29.65 11.84
CA ASP A 281 16.25 -29.17 12.99
C ASP A 281 17.63 -28.62 12.64
N ASP A 282 18.12 -28.89 11.43
CA ASP A 282 19.42 -28.43 10.97
C ASP A 282 19.50 -26.92 10.73
N TRP A 283 18.34 -26.26 10.54
CA TRP A 283 18.30 -24.88 10.06
C TRP A 283 17.53 -23.94 10.97
N LYS A 284 18.12 -22.75 11.18
CA LYS A 284 17.47 -21.58 11.77
C LYS A 284 17.93 -20.31 11.06
N ILE A 285 17.10 -19.31 10.97
CA ILE A 285 17.48 -18.00 10.45
C ILE A 285 17.76 -17.07 11.60
N LYS A 286 18.99 -16.50 11.63
CA LYS A 286 19.43 -15.48 12.59
C LYS A 286 19.18 -14.08 12.03
N ASP A 287 19.16 -13.08 12.94
CA ASP A 287 19.09 -11.68 12.50
C ASP A 287 20.29 -11.29 11.63
N LYS A 288 20.03 -10.59 10.54
CA LYS A 288 21.00 -10.14 9.54
C LYS A 288 21.73 -11.27 8.77
N GLN A 289 21.21 -12.49 8.81
CA GLN A 289 21.77 -13.60 8.05
C GLN A 289 21.63 -13.34 6.54
N LEU A 290 22.67 -13.66 5.79
CA LEU A 290 22.65 -13.65 4.33
C LEU A 290 22.07 -14.96 3.81
N VAL A 291 21.20 -14.85 2.80
CA VAL A 291 20.55 -16.00 2.15
C VAL A 291 20.42 -15.75 0.64
N HIS A 292 20.26 -16.82 -0.12
CA HIS A 292 19.79 -16.73 -1.50
C HIS A 292 18.26 -16.69 -1.53
N ILE A 293 17.71 -15.72 -2.23
CA ILE A 293 16.27 -15.62 -2.54
C ILE A 293 16.07 -15.97 -4.01
N HIS A 294 15.24 -16.96 -4.27
CA HIS A 294 14.76 -17.33 -5.60
C HIS A 294 13.34 -16.83 -5.77
N ILE A 295 13.14 -15.84 -6.64
CA ILE A 295 11.85 -15.20 -6.90
C ILE A 295 11.62 -15.06 -8.41
N GLY A 296 10.52 -15.63 -8.94
CA GLY A 296 10.34 -15.80 -10.37
C GLY A 296 11.56 -16.51 -10.98
N THR A 297 12.14 -15.93 -12.01
CA THR A 297 13.34 -16.47 -12.66
C THR A 297 14.67 -15.93 -12.10
N SER A 298 14.60 -15.05 -11.08
CA SER A 298 15.74 -14.37 -10.48
C SER A 298 16.31 -15.12 -9.28
N ARG A 299 17.64 -15.04 -9.10
CA ARG A 299 18.36 -15.41 -7.88
C ARG A 299 19.15 -14.20 -7.38
N VAL A 300 18.85 -13.76 -6.17
CA VAL A 300 19.49 -12.61 -5.53
C VAL A 300 19.91 -12.95 -4.10
N VAL A 301 20.93 -12.25 -3.59
CA VAL A 301 21.31 -12.36 -2.17
C VAL A 301 20.57 -11.30 -1.39
N ALA A 302 20.02 -11.70 -0.25
CA ALA A 302 19.34 -10.81 0.69
C ALA A 302 19.86 -11.01 2.10
N LYS A 303 19.86 -9.92 2.87
CA LYS A 303 20.02 -9.93 4.31
C LYS A 303 18.66 -10.03 4.96
N VAL A 304 18.44 -11.04 5.79
CA VAL A 304 17.19 -11.24 6.54
C VAL A 304 17.26 -10.47 7.85
N ILE A 305 16.47 -9.41 8.00
CA ILE A 305 16.43 -8.58 9.21
C ILE A 305 15.19 -8.97 10.00
N THR A 306 15.41 -9.64 11.13
CA THR A 306 14.37 -10.14 12.06
C THR A 306 14.22 -9.29 13.31
N TYR A 307 15.00 -8.21 13.41
CA TYR A 307 15.07 -7.32 14.58
C TYR A 307 15.38 -8.04 15.90
N GLY A 308 16.35 -8.96 15.85
CA GLY A 308 16.87 -9.68 17.01
C GLY A 308 16.18 -11.00 17.34
N LYS A 309 15.10 -11.36 16.63
CA LYS A 309 14.47 -12.67 16.77
C LYS A 309 15.16 -13.72 15.91
N LYS A 310 15.13 -14.98 16.34
CA LYS A 310 15.52 -16.14 15.52
C LYS A 310 14.25 -16.77 14.97
N ILE A 311 14.29 -17.31 13.76
CA ILE A 311 13.21 -18.10 13.19
C ILE A 311 13.64 -19.56 13.25
N LEU A 312 12.88 -20.36 14.00
CA LEU A 312 13.17 -21.77 14.25
C LEU A 312 12.47 -22.67 13.21
N PRO A 313 12.82 -23.97 13.11
CA PRO A 313 12.17 -24.92 12.23
C PRO A 313 10.64 -24.89 12.33
N GLY A 314 9.96 -24.95 11.21
CA GLY A 314 8.49 -24.92 11.12
C GLY A 314 7.82 -23.57 11.44
N GLN A 315 8.55 -22.60 12.00
CA GLN A 315 8.00 -21.30 12.35
C GLN A 315 7.84 -20.37 11.14
N SER A 316 6.86 -19.48 11.24
CA SER A 316 6.68 -18.35 10.34
C SER A 316 6.98 -17.03 11.02
N ALA A 317 7.61 -16.10 10.30
CA ALA A 317 7.84 -14.75 10.80
C ALA A 317 7.84 -13.72 9.68
N ASN A 318 7.39 -12.51 10.02
CA ASN A 318 7.55 -11.36 9.13
C ASN A 318 8.95 -10.75 9.32
N VAL A 319 9.61 -10.47 8.21
CA VAL A 319 10.99 -9.97 8.16
C VAL A 319 11.13 -8.85 7.14
N LEU A 320 12.16 -8.03 7.30
CA LEU A 320 12.63 -7.15 6.24
C LEU A 320 13.75 -7.86 5.48
N LEU A 321 13.57 -8.04 4.17
CA LEU A 321 14.62 -8.50 3.27
C LEU A 321 15.31 -7.29 2.65
N ASP A 322 16.63 -7.20 2.77
CA ASP A 322 17.49 -6.16 2.19
C ASP A 322 18.37 -6.80 1.13
N PHE A 323 18.06 -6.54 -0.13
CA PHE A 323 18.71 -7.16 -1.29
C PHE A 323 19.97 -6.41 -1.68
N ASN A 324 20.97 -7.15 -2.14
CA ASN A 324 22.20 -6.58 -2.69
C ASN A 324 22.01 -5.87 -4.04
N HIS A 325 20.91 -6.16 -4.75
CA HIS A 325 20.48 -5.52 -5.99
C HIS A 325 18.99 -5.18 -5.94
N ARG A 326 18.58 -4.20 -6.73
CA ARG A 326 17.15 -3.92 -6.87
C ARG A 326 16.44 -5.05 -7.60
N ILE A 327 15.24 -5.36 -7.19
CA ILE A 327 14.30 -6.30 -7.82
C ILE A 327 12.96 -5.61 -8.01
N ALA A 328 12.11 -6.17 -8.86
CA ALA A 328 10.75 -5.65 -9.10
C ALA A 328 9.70 -6.73 -8.78
N PRO A 329 9.48 -7.09 -7.51
CA PRO A 329 8.52 -8.11 -7.14
C PRO A 329 7.11 -7.54 -7.06
N MET A 330 6.10 -8.39 -7.29
CA MET A 330 4.72 -8.07 -6.94
C MET A 330 4.43 -8.33 -5.45
N CYS A 331 3.47 -7.62 -4.89
CA CYS A 331 2.89 -8.01 -3.61
C CYS A 331 2.36 -9.45 -3.67
N ASP A 332 2.49 -10.20 -2.59
CA ASP A 332 2.12 -11.62 -2.45
C ASP A 332 2.81 -12.57 -3.45
N GLN A 333 3.84 -12.12 -4.17
CA GLN A 333 4.69 -13.01 -4.95
C GLN A 333 5.46 -13.95 -4.02
N ARG A 334 5.44 -15.23 -4.33
CA ARG A 334 6.13 -16.26 -3.55
C ARG A 334 7.59 -16.38 -3.96
N PHE A 335 8.41 -16.85 -3.02
CA PHE A 335 9.85 -17.05 -3.22
C PHE A 335 10.36 -18.19 -2.35
N ILE A 336 11.52 -18.73 -2.73
CA ILE A 336 12.25 -19.76 -1.97
C ILE A 336 13.50 -19.13 -1.37
N VAL A 337 13.81 -19.53 -0.14
CA VAL A 337 15.01 -19.13 0.60
C VAL A 337 15.97 -20.31 0.65
N ARG A 338 17.21 -20.09 0.20
CA ARG A 338 18.28 -21.09 0.31
C ARG A 338 19.45 -20.56 1.11
N SER A 339 20.11 -21.42 1.84
CA SER A 339 21.36 -21.09 2.56
C SER A 339 22.48 -20.77 1.56
N ILE A 340 23.48 -20.02 2.03
CA ILE A 340 24.66 -19.69 1.20
C ILE A 340 25.57 -20.93 1.06
N SER A 341 25.86 -21.59 2.17
CA SER A 341 26.72 -22.79 2.21
C SER A 341 26.39 -23.63 3.46
N PRO A 342 26.14 -24.94 3.28
CA PRO A 342 25.84 -25.62 2.03
C PRO A 342 24.56 -25.07 1.42
N MET A 343 24.41 -25.15 0.09
CA MET A 343 23.24 -24.56 -0.60
C MET A 343 22.04 -25.50 -0.52
N GLN A 344 21.19 -25.29 0.48
CA GLN A 344 19.97 -26.07 0.72
C GLN A 344 18.74 -25.18 0.83
N THR A 345 17.57 -25.69 0.50
CA THR A 345 16.29 -25.01 0.72
C THR A 345 15.96 -25.02 2.21
N ILE A 346 15.89 -23.83 2.80
CA ILE A 346 15.70 -23.65 4.26
C ILE A 346 14.36 -23.01 4.63
N ALA A 347 13.74 -22.31 3.68
CA ALA A 347 12.45 -21.68 3.90
C ALA A 347 11.78 -21.32 2.56
N GLY A 348 10.49 -21.01 2.62
CA GLY A 348 9.76 -20.30 1.58
C GLY A 348 9.10 -19.06 2.15
N GLY A 349 8.57 -18.21 1.28
CA GLY A 349 7.88 -17.02 1.76
C GLY A 349 7.06 -16.32 0.69
N LYS A 350 6.42 -15.24 1.10
CA LYS A 350 5.73 -14.32 0.19
C LYS A 350 5.99 -12.87 0.54
N ILE A 351 6.02 -12.01 -0.47
CA ILE A 351 6.20 -10.57 -0.32
C ILE A 351 4.91 -9.97 0.26
N LEU A 352 5.01 -9.29 1.40
CA LEU A 352 3.89 -8.58 2.00
C LEU A 352 3.84 -7.11 1.56
N ASP A 353 5.00 -6.49 1.40
CA ASP A 353 5.14 -5.11 0.96
C ASP A 353 6.38 -4.99 0.07
N ASN A 354 6.18 -4.66 -1.19
CA ASN A 354 7.25 -4.52 -2.18
C ASN A 354 7.87 -3.12 -2.25
N ASN A 355 7.37 -2.16 -1.45
CA ASN A 355 7.94 -0.81 -1.36
C ASN A 355 7.69 -0.22 0.05
N PRO A 356 8.32 -0.79 1.09
CA PRO A 356 8.08 -0.36 2.47
C PRO A 356 8.57 1.07 2.71
N ARG A 357 7.65 1.95 3.14
CA ARG A 357 7.90 3.37 3.44
C ARG A 357 7.79 3.68 4.93
N TYR A 358 8.30 2.79 5.78
CA TYR A 358 8.24 2.95 7.23
C TYR A 358 9.53 3.54 7.77
N LYS A 359 9.44 4.35 8.82
CA LYS A 359 10.60 4.71 9.63
C LYS A 359 11.14 3.45 10.34
N LYS A 360 12.45 3.35 10.50
CA LYS A 360 13.12 2.18 11.07
C LYS A 360 12.53 1.75 12.42
N ASN A 361 12.24 2.70 13.30
CA ASN A 361 11.70 2.42 14.64
C ASN A 361 10.23 1.95 14.59
N GLU A 362 9.42 2.48 13.69
CA GLU A 362 8.04 2.05 13.46
C GLU A 362 8.01 0.62 12.92
N LEU A 363 8.87 0.34 11.93
CA LEU A 363 8.95 -0.99 11.34
C LEU A 363 9.40 -2.03 12.38
N LYS A 364 10.39 -1.71 13.22
CA LYS A 364 10.84 -2.61 14.29
C LYS A 364 9.70 -2.99 15.26
N LYS A 365 8.82 -2.05 15.58
CA LYS A 365 7.67 -2.29 16.48
C LYS A 365 6.56 -3.10 15.80
N ASN A 366 6.26 -2.82 14.53
CA ASN A 366 5.02 -3.25 13.89
C ASN A 366 5.18 -4.40 12.89
N ILE A 367 6.41 -4.75 12.47
CA ILE A 367 6.62 -5.74 11.41
C ILE A 367 5.96 -7.09 11.71
N HIS A 368 5.97 -7.52 12.98
CA HIS A 368 5.42 -8.79 13.41
C HIS A 368 3.88 -8.83 13.38
N GLN A 369 3.23 -7.67 13.35
CA GLN A 369 1.77 -7.54 13.35
C GLN A 369 1.19 -7.43 11.93
N ILE A 370 2.04 -7.30 10.89
CA ILE A 370 1.59 -7.15 9.52
C ILE A 370 0.88 -8.45 9.09
N HIS A 371 -0.37 -8.33 8.66
CA HIS A 371 -1.17 -9.46 8.25
C HIS A 371 -0.67 -10.13 6.96
N THR A 372 -0.69 -11.45 6.94
CA THR A 372 -0.39 -12.24 5.74
C THR A 372 -1.55 -12.25 4.76
N ASP A 373 -2.80 -12.11 5.23
CA ASP A 373 -3.97 -11.91 4.36
C ASP A 373 -3.94 -10.52 3.74
N ARG A 374 -4.22 -10.42 2.43
CA ARG A 374 -4.07 -9.20 1.63
C ARG A 374 -5.09 -8.13 2.01
N SER A 375 -6.36 -8.50 2.17
CA SER A 375 -7.44 -7.59 2.51
C SER A 375 -7.29 -7.02 3.92
N LYS A 376 -6.93 -7.87 4.90
CA LYS A 376 -6.63 -7.43 6.28
C LYS A 376 -5.39 -6.54 6.33
N ARG A 377 -4.36 -6.85 5.55
CA ARG A 377 -3.15 -6.02 5.42
C ARG A 377 -3.45 -4.66 4.81
N PHE A 378 -4.36 -4.60 3.82
CA PHE A 378 -4.82 -3.35 3.23
C PHE A 378 -5.49 -2.47 4.29
N PHE A 379 -6.45 -3.01 5.05
CA PHE A 379 -7.11 -2.31 6.16
C PHE A 379 -6.10 -1.78 7.17
N GLN A 380 -5.21 -2.63 7.66
CA GLN A 380 -4.16 -2.27 8.62
C GLN A 380 -3.26 -1.15 8.08
N ARG A 381 -2.91 -1.20 6.81
CA ARG A 381 -2.00 -0.23 6.20
C ARG A 381 -2.63 1.14 6.03
N ILE A 382 -3.94 1.22 5.76
CA ILE A 382 -4.69 2.48 5.77
C ILE A 382 -4.70 3.07 7.17
N ALA A 383 -5.03 2.28 8.19
CA ALA A 383 -5.02 2.72 9.58
C ALA A 383 -3.65 3.25 10.05
N MET A 384 -2.55 2.66 9.57
CA MET A 384 -1.19 3.11 9.90
C MET A 384 -0.74 4.37 9.12
N ASN A 385 -1.26 4.61 7.93
CA ASN A 385 -0.83 5.69 7.05
C ASN A 385 -1.85 6.83 6.90
N TRP A 386 -2.82 6.92 7.79
CA TRP A 386 -3.96 7.82 7.70
C TRP A 386 -3.58 9.32 7.62
N LYS A 387 -2.41 9.73 8.16
CA LYS A 387 -1.90 11.11 8.02
C LYS A 387 -1.43 11.46 6.59
N LYS A 388 -1.24 10.44 5.73
CA LYS A 388 -0.91 10.58 4.30
C LYS A 388 -1.82 9.68 3.47
N PRO A 389 -3.10 10.02 3.40
CA PRO A 389 -4.10 9.15 2.79
C PRO A 389 -3.90 9.03 1.28
N LEU A 390 -4.22 7.87 0.74
CA LEU A 390 -4.13 7.56 -0.68
C LEU A 390 -5.52 7.28 -1.25
N SER A 391 -5.66 7.49 -2.57
CA SER A 391 -6.86 7.11 -3.32
C SER A 391 -6.90 5.60 -3.62
N ALA A 392 -8.06 5.09 -4.05
CA ALA A 392 -8.19 3.71 -4.49
C ALA A 392 -7.22 3.35 -5.62
N LEU A 393 -6.99 4.25 -6.56
CA LEU A 393 -6.02 4.07 -7.64
C LEU A 393 -4.58 3.95 -7.09
N GLN A 394 -4.18 4.83 -6.18
CA GLN A 394 -2.85 4.76 -5.57
C GLN A 394 -2.66 3.49 -4.73
N TRP A 395 -3.70 3.04 -4.01
CA TRP A 395 -3.67 1.79 -3.27
C TRP A 395 -3.60 0.57 -4.20
N SER A 396 -4.27 0.60 -5.36
CA SER A 396 -4.17 -0.46 -6.37
C SER A 396 -2.73 -0.64 -6.87
N GLU A 397 -2.00 0.45 -7.07
CA GLU A 397 -0.57 0.40 -7.42
C GLU A 397 0.28 -0.18 -6.28
N VAL A 398 -0.01 0.20 -5.02
CA VAL A 398 0.72 -0.30 -3.85
C VAL A 398 0.55 -1.81 -3.67
N PHE A 399 -0.65 -2.34 -3.91
CA PHE A 399 -0.97 -3.76 -3.73
C PHE A 399 -0.84 -4.58 -5.01
N ASN A 400 -0.54 -3.93 -6.15
CA ASN A 400 -0.48 -4.52 -7.49
C ASN A 400 -1.75 -5.30 -7.83
N VAL A 401 -2.90 -4.66 -7.68
CA VAL A 401 -4.24 -5.20 -7.97
C VAL A 401 -5.05 -4.18 -8.75
N SER A 402 -6.19 -4.60 -9.33
CA SER A 402 -7.12 -3.67 -9.97
C SER A 402 -7.77 -2.72 -8.94
N LYS A 403 -8.26 -1.57 -9.43
CA LYS A 403 -9.04 -0.64 -8.62
C LYS A 403 -10.31 -1.30 -8.07
N ASP A 404 -10.97 -2.15 -8.87
CA ASP A 404 -12.17 -2.87 -8.48
C ASP A 404 -11.93 -3.82 -7.29
N GLU A 405 -10.74 -4.42 -7.20
CA GLU A 405 -10.37 -5.26 -6.08
C GLU A 405 -10.18 -4.43 -4.79
N ILE A 406 -9.61 -3.23 -4.90
CA ILE A 406 -9.54 -2.27 -3.77
C ILE A 406 -10.94 -1.89 -3.31
N GLU A 407 -11.86 -1.58 -4.24
CA GLU A 407 -13.24 -1.21 -3.92
C GLU A 407 -14.00 -2.37 -3.22
N LYS A 408 -13.78 -3.62 -3.63
CA LYS A 408 -14.30 -4.80 -2.91
C LYS A 408 -13.78 -4.87 -1.47
N TRP A 409 -12.48 -4.67 -1.25
CA TRP A 409 -11.92 -4.67 0.10
C TRP A 409 -12.45 -3.51 0.95
N MET A 410 -12.65 -2.34 0.36
CA MET A 410 -13.29 -1.21 1.04
C MET A 410 -14.68 -1.58 1.55
N ASN A 411 -15.50 -2.22 0.72
CA ASN A 411 -16.84 -2.66 1.09
C ASN A 411 -16.81 -3.72 2.20
N VAL A 412 -15.94 -4.72 2.09
CA VAL A 412 -15.77 -5.78 3.11
C VAL A 412 -15.41 -5.18 4.48
N HIS A 413 -14.55 -4.18 4.52
CA HIS A 413 -14.09 -3.54 5.75
C HIS A 413 -14.86 -2.27 6.11
N ARG A 414 -15.94 -1.92 5.41
CA ARG A 414 -16.79 -0.73 5.65
C ARG A 414 -15.97 0.55 5.79
N MET A 415 -15.06 0.78 4.83
CA MET A 415 -14.16 1.93 4.85
C MET A 415 -14.85 3.21 4.37
N LEU A 416 -14.32 4.34 4.79
CA LEU A 416 -14.78 5.66 4.38
C LEU A 416 -14.02 6.13 3.14
N LYS A 417 -14.74 6.73 2.19
CA LYS A 417 -14.17 7.43 1.06
C LYS A 417 -14.47 8.93 1.21
N VAL A 418 -13.42 9.72 1.40
CA VAL A 418 -13.54 11.17 1.56
C VAL A 418 -12.70 11.84 0.48
N ASN A 419 -13.36 12.47 -0.49
CA ASN A 419 -12.74 13.11 -1.66
C ASN A 419 -11.66 12.23 -2.31
N GLU A 420 -12.06 11.04 -2.79
CA GLU A 420 -11.23 10.00 -3.41
C GLU A 420 -10.20 9.31 -2.49
N LYS A 421 -9.95 9.79 -1.28
CA LYS A 421 -9.04 9.21 -0.30
C LYS A 421 -9.76 8.22 0.61
N ILE A 422 -9.04 7.18 1.05
CA ILE A 422 -9.62 6.06 1.83
C ILE A 422 -9.14 6.13 3.27
N PHE A 423 -10.10 5.96 4.19
CA PHE A 423 -9.88 5.94 5.64
C PHE A 423 -10.68 4.79 6.29
N THR A 424 -10.35 4.45 7.53
CA THR A 424 -11.13 3.52 8.34
C THR A 424 -11.99 4.26 9.35
N LEU A 425 -13.08 3.64 9.81
CA LEU A 425 -13.93 4.21 10.88
C LEU A 425 -13.13 4.41 12.18
N GLU A 426 -12.22 3.49 12.50
CA GLU A 426 -11.35 3.61 13.67
C GLU A 426 -10.46 4.86 13.60
N VAL A 427 -9.93 5.17 12.41
CA VAL A 427 -9.16 6.40 12.19
C VAL A 427 -10.01 7.65 12.38
N LEU A 428 -11.30 7.62 12.03
CA LEU A 428 -12.20 8.74 12.29
C LEU A 428 -12.34 9.00 13.79
N GLU A 429 -12.59 7.97 14.58
CA GLU A 429 -12.71 8.13 16.04
C GLU A 429 -11.40 8.58 16.69
N MET A 430 -10.27 7.96 16.32
CA MET A 430 -8.94 8.41 16.78
C MET A 430 -8.65 9.87 16.41
N SER A 431 -9.09 10.30 15.22
CA SER A 431 -8.91 11.68 14.77
C SER A 431 -9.77 12.66 15.57
N LYS A 432 -10.99 12.29 15.91
CA LYS A 432 -11.86 13.08 16.80
C LYS A 432 -11.23 13.25 18.19
N ASP A 433 -10.72 12.18 18.78
CA ASP A 433 -10.04 12.22 20.08
C ASP A 433 -8.78 13.12 20.03
N GLU A 434 -7.99 13.03 18.95
CA GLU A 434 -6.79 13.87 18.78
C GLU A 434 -7.17 15.37 18.66
N VAL A 435 -8.26 15.68 17.93
CA VAL A 435 -8.79 17.05 17.82
C VAL A 435 -9.25 17.56 19.18
N LEU A 436 -10.10 16.78 19.89
CA LEU A 436 -10.59 17.16 21.23
C LEU A 436 -9.45 17.42 22.19
N GLY A 437 -8.49 16.50 22.26
CA GLY A 437 -7.33 16.66 23.14
C GLY A 437 -6.50 17.91 22.84
N LYS A 438 -6.35 18.28 21.56
CA LYS A 438 -5.63 19.51 21.18
C LYS A 438 -6.39 20.78 21.54
N VAL A 439 -7.70 20.78 21.33
CA VAL A 439 -8.54 21.94 21.72
C VAL A 439 -8.59 22.08 23.23
N GLU A 440 -8.68 20.99 24.00
CA GLU A 440 -8.59 21.02 25.46
C GLU A 440 -7.23 21.54 25.96
N ASP A 441 -6.14 21.05 25.40
CA ASP A 441 -4.78 21.49 25.74
C ASP A 441 -4.57 22.99 25.43
N PHE A 442 -5.16 23.47 24.33
CA PHE A 442 -5.14 24.89 23.99
C PHE A 442 -5.88 25.70 25.04
N HIS A 443 -7.10 25.31 25.45
CA HIS A 443 -7.88 26.03 26.47
C HIS A 443 -7.20 26.00 27.85
N LYS A 444 -6.56 24.89 28.23
CA LYS A 444 -5.76 24.82 29.48
C LYS A 444 -4.61 25.81 29.48
N LYS A 445 -3.92 25.99 28.34
CA LYS A 445 -2.77 26.92 28.21
C LYS A 445 -3.20 28.37 28.02
N ASN A 446 -4.36 28.59 27.40
CA ASN A 446 -4.86 29.93 27.02
C ASN A 446 -6.21 30.20 27.67
N LYS A 447 -6.21 30.38 28.98
CA LYS A 447 -7.44 30.55 29.82
C LYS A 447 -8.39 31.67 29.36
N TYR A 448 -7.85 32.67 28.65
CA TYR A 448 -8.61 33.82 28.19
C TYR A 448 -9.01 33.77 26.72
N LYS A 449 -8.61 32.71 25.97
CA LYS A 449 -8.97 32.54 24.57
C LYS A 449 -10.08 31.48 24.43
N LYS A 450 -11.20 31.88 23.84
CA LYS A 450 -12.34 31.00 23.64
C LYS A 450 -12.16 30.08 22.43
N TYR A 451 -11.48 30.54 21.40
CA TYR A 451 -11.33 29.82 20.13
C TYR A 451 -9.86 29.61 19.80
N ILE A 452 -9.55 28.44 19.24
CA ILE A 452 -8.29 28.15 18.56
C ILE A 452 -8.49 28.37 17.05
N SER A 453 -7.55 29.09 16.38
CA SER A 453 -7.68 29.31 14.94
C SER A 453 -7.56 28.03 14.13
N LYS A 454 -8.13 28.01 12.91
CA LYS A 454 -8.07 26.84 12.00
C LYS A 454 -6.62 26.49 11.67
N GLU A 455 -5.80 27.50 11.40
CA GLU A 455 -4.38 27.33 11.03
C GLU A 455 -3.58 26.73 12.19
N GLU A 456 -3.80 27.23 13.40
CA GLU A 456 -3.10 26.76 14.60
C GLU A 456 -3.49 25.31 14.93
N LEU A 457 -4.78 24.97 14.88
CA LEU A 457 -5.27 23.63 15.15
C LEU A 457 -4.76 22.65 14.10
N LEU A 458 -4.93 22.94 12.81
CA LEU A 458 -4.49 22.09 11.71
C LEU A 458 -2.96 21.88 11.73
N GLY A 459 -2.21 22.96 11.98
CA GLY A 459 -0.74 22.91 12.11
C GLY A 459 -0.29 22.04 13.29
N SER A 460 -1.02 22.04 14.42
CA SER A 460 -0.68 21.26 15.61
C SER A 460 -0.96 19.75 15.46
N ILE A 461 -1.93 19.39 14.63
CA ILE A 461 -2.37 18.00 14.42
C ILE A 461 -1.63 17.37 13.21
N GLY A 462 -1.39 18.13 12.15
CA GLY A 462 -0.73 17.69 10.93
C GLY A 462 -1.58 16.72 10.09
N PHE A 463 -2.90 16.87 10.09
CA PHE A 463 -3.83 16.13 9.24
C PHE A 463 -3.75 16.62 7.79
N ASP A 464 -4.15 15.75 6.86
CA ASP A 464 -4.55 16.20 5.53
C ASP A 464 -5.74 17.17 5.66
N LYS A 465 -5.72 18.29 4.90
CA LYS A 465 -6.74 19.35 5.01
C LYS A 465 -8.17 18.82 4.78
N ILE A 466 -8.36 17.96 3.79
CA ILE A 466 -9.67 17.42 3.44
C ILE A 466 -10.17 16.48 4.56
N TRP A 467 -9.27 15.67 5.11
CA TRP A 467 -9.59 14.82 6.24
C TRP A 467 -9.95 15.63 7.48
N PHE A 468 -9.20 16.68 7.77
CA PHE A 468 -9.49 17.58 8.88
C PHE A 468 -10.89 18.20 8.78
N GLU A 469 -11.27 18.72 7.61
CA GLU A 469 -12.61 19.29 7.38
C GLU A 469 -13.71 18.24 7.59
N TYR A 470 -13.52 17.03 7.07
CA TYR A 470 -14.46 15.92 7.28
C TYR A 470 -14.60 15.54 8.77
N VAL A 471 -13.48 15.48 9.50
CA VAL A 471 -13.50 15.17 10.95
C VAL A 471 -14.28 16.24 11.72
N ILE A 472 -13.99 17.52 11.46
CA ILE A 472 -14.70 18.65 12.11
C ILE A 472 -16.20 18.61 11.82
N ASP A 473 -16.59 18.33 10.57
CA ASP A 473 -18.02 18.20 10.19
C ASP A 473 -18.74 17.08 10.96
N ASN A 474 -18.01 16.04 11.34
CA ASN A 474 -18.53 14.93 12.14
C ASN A 474 -18.42 15.15 13.67
N MET A 475 -18.03 16.38 14.12
CA MET A 475 -17.85 16.75 15.54
C MET A 475 -18.74 17.91 15.96
N LYS A 476 -19.82 18.20 15.22
CA LYS A 476 -20.75 19.32 15.51
C LYS A 476 -21.45 19.21 16.87
N SER A 477 -21.47 18.01 17.45
CA SER A 477 -21.96 17.77 18.82
C SER A 477 -20.96 18.17 19.92
N ASP A 478 -19.70 18.32 19.59
CA ASP A 478 -18.59 18.50 20.55
C ASP A 478 -17.86 19.82 20.39
N ILE A 479 -17.84 20.37 19.17
CA ILE A 479 -17.08 21.57 18.80
C ILE A 479 -17.98 22.62 18.17
N ILE A 480 -17.86 23.85 18.67
CA ILE A 480 -18.41 25.06 18.05
C ILE A 480 -17.42 25.55 16.99
N THR A 481 -17.93 25.84 15.80
CA THR A 481 -17.17 26.42 14.70
C THR A 481 -17.72 27.79 14.34
N ASN A 482 -16.86 28.79 14.23
CA ASN A 482 -17.19 30.11 13.70
C ASN A 482 -15.97 30.74 12.96
N ASP A 483 -16.09 31.99 12.51
CA ASP A 483 -15.02 32.70 11.79
C ASP A 483 -13.74 32.88 12.63
N ALA A 484 -13.85 32.90 13.96
CA ALA A 484 -12.70 33.02 14.88
C ALA A 484 -11.96 31.68 15.09
N GLY A 485 -12.60 30.53 14.77
CA GLY A 485 -12.01 29.20 14.90
C GLY A 485 -12.91 28.18 15.61
N TYR A 486 -12.30 27.33 16.42
CA TYR A 486 -12.92 26.16 17.06
C TYR A 486 -12.88 26.27 18.59
N SER A 487 -13.97 25.85 19.25
CA SER A 487 -14.07 25.77 20.70
C SER A 487 -14.88 24.54 21.12
N LEU A 488 -14.62 23.99 22.28
CA LEU A 488 -15.48 22.93 22.85
C LEU A 488 -16.84 23.49 23.26
N ILE A 489 -17.92 22.77 22.98
CA ILE A 489 -19.28 23.14 23.42
C ILE A 489 -19.34 23.27 24.95
N LYS A 490 -18.64 22.40 25.65
CA LYS A 490 -18.60 22.37 27.13
C LYS A 490 -17.59 23.38 27.72
N ASN A 491 -16.87 24.13 26.89
CA ASN A 491 -15.89 25.08 27.37
C ASN A 491 -16.59 26.31 27.93
N LYS A 492 -16.88 26.29 29.21
CA LYS A 492 -17.22 27.50 29.97
C LYS A 492 -15.90 28.10 30.43
N ILE A 493 -15.59 29.32 29.99
CA ILE A 493 -14.46 30.08 30.53
C ILE A 493 -14.79 30.35 31.99
N ASN A 494 -14.24 29.55 32.88
CA ASN A 494 -14.33 29.78 34.31
C ASN A 494 -13.20 30.76 34.69
N LEU A 495 -13.53 32.04 34.74
CA LEU A 495 -12.66 33.01 35.33
C LEU A 495 -12.50 32.71 36.82
N SER A 496 -11.32 32.93 37.38
CA SER A 496 -11.15 32.96 38.83
C SER A 496 -12.01 34.07 39.44
N ASP A 497 -12.35 34.00 40.72
CA ASP A 497 -13.09 35.07 41.39
C ASP A 497 -12.36 36.44 41.25
N GLU A 498 -11.03 36.44 41.30
CA GLU A 498 -10.19 37.61 41.05
C GLU A 498 -10.35 38.13 39.61
N ASP A 499 -10.22 37.23 38.58
CA ASP A 499 -10.36 37.64 37.18
C ASP A 499 -11.78 38.11 36.84
N SER A 500 -12.80 37.49 37.45
CA SER A 500 -14.19 37.90 37.33
C SER A 500 -14.44 39.30 37.94
N SER A 501 -13.79 39.58 39.07
CA SER A 501 -13.86 40.92 39.70
C SER A 501 -13.19 41.97 38.82
N ILE A 502 -12.00 41.67 38.26
CA ILE A 502 -11.28 42.56 37.34
C ILE A 502 -12.09 42.79 36.05
N ALA A 503 -12.73 41.74 35.50
CA ALA A 503 -13.56 41.88 34.32
C ALA A 503 -14.72 42.87 34.55
N LYS A 504 -15.40 42.76 35.69
CA LYS A 504 -16.46 43.68 36.07
C LYS A 504 -15.96 45.11 36.29
N GLU A 505 -14.78 45.28 36.92
CA GLU A 505 -14.14 46.58 37.09
C GLU A 505 -13.80 47.25 35.74
N ILE A 506 -13.26 46.48 34.81
CA ILE A 506 -12.94 46.92 33.44
C ILE A 506 -14.22 47.30 32.67
N GLU A 507 -15.24 46.45 32.71
CA GLU A 507 -16.51 46.65 32.01
C GLU A 507 -17.21 47.92 32.53
N TYR A 508 -17.29 48.07 33.86
CA TYR A 508 -17.84 49.25 34.50
C TYR A 508 -17.07 50.53 34.14
N SER A 509 -15.74 50.50 34.18
CA SER A 509 -14.89 51.63 33.82
C SER A 509 -15.10 52.07 32.37
N LEU A 510 -15.25 51.14 31.43
CA LEU A 510 -15.52 51.42 30.01
C LEU A 510 -16.95 51.95 29.79
N LEU A 511 -17.95 51.49 30.59
CA LEU A 511 -19.30 51.97 30.51
C LEU A 511 -19.41 53.41 30.99
N GLU A 512 -18.82 53.73 32.15
CA GLU A 512 -18.80 55.09 32.74
C GLU A 512 -17.99 56.10 31.91
N ALA A 513 -16.94 55.63 31.22
CA ALA A 513 -16.13 56.48 30.35
C ALA A 513 -16.92 57.02 29.12
N LYS A 514 -18.09 56.46 28.82
CA LYS A 514 -18.92 56.85 27.67
C LYS A 514 -18.11 56.84 26.36
N PHE A 515 -17.79 57.98 25.81
CA PHE A 515 -17.03 58.16 24.57
C PHE A 515 -15.57 58.54 24.79
N ASP A 516 -15.11 58.64 26.03
CA ASP A 516 -13.70 58.74 26.34
C ASP A 516 -13.04 57.38 26.21
N LEU A 517 -12.19 57.21 25.19
CA LEU A 517 -11.52 55.95 24.91
C LEU A 517 -10.46 55.66 25.98
N LEU A 518 -10.52 54.46 26.54
CA LEU A 518 -9.56 54.01 27.54
C LEU A 518 -8.60 52.98 26.94
N SER A 519 -7.32 53.07 27.30
CA SER A 519 -6.32 52.04 27.01
C SER A 519 -6.31 50.98 28.10
N SER A 520 -5.74 49.82 27.81
CA SER A 520 -5.56 48.72 28.76
C SER A 520 -4.92 49.15 30.08
N LEU A 521 -3.92 50.04 30.02
CA LEU A 521 -3.26 50.57 31.20
C LEU A 521 -4.18 51.50 32.05
N LYS A 522 -5.12 52.21 31.40
CA LYS A 522 -6.06 53.11 32.10
C LYS A 522 -7.21 52.36 32.74
N VAL A 523 -7.69 51.27 32.12
CA VAL A 523 -8.78 50.47 32.68
C VAL A 523 -8.33 49.59 33.85
N TYR A 524 -7.06 49.12 33.83
CA TYR A 524 -6.48 48.34 34.92
C TYR A 524 -4.95 48.55 34.99
N SER A 525 -4.52 49.45 35.84
CA SER A 525 -3.12 49.89 35.93
C SER A 525 -2.18 48.89 36.63
N ARG A 526 -2.71 47.94 37.42
CA ARG A 526 -1.91 46.99 38.22
C ARG A 526 -1.17 45.96 37.38
N ASP A 527 -1.81 45.47 36.28
CA ASP A 527 -1.21 44.49 35.38
C ASP A 527 -1.79 44.67 33.97
N GLN A 528 -1.02 45.34 33.10
CA GLN A 528 -1.43 45.63 31.71
C GLN A 528 -1.63 44.39 30.88
N LYS A 529 -0.82 43.33 31.08
CA LYS A 529 -0.93 42.07 30.32
C LYS A 529 -2.20 41.31 30.69
N LYS A 530 -2.54 41.31 31.98
CA LYS A 530 -3.78 40.71 32.49
C LYS A 530 -4.99 41.50 31.99
N ALA A 531 -4.91 42.87 32.02
CA ALA A 531 -5.96 43.73 31.48
C ALA A 531 -6.23 43.47 30.00
N LEU A 532 -5.20 43.37 29.17
CA LEU A 532 -5.32 43.06 27.74
C LEU A 532 -5.99 41.72 27.51
N ASN A 533 -5.61 40.67 28.24
CA ASN A 533 -6.22 39.34 28.12
C ASN A 533 -7.72 39.37 28.46
N ILE A 534 -8.11 40.10 29.53
CA ILE A 534 -9.51 40.23 29.93
C ILE A 534 -10.30 41.12 28.94
N LEU A 535 -9.70 42.19 28.43
CA LEU A 535 -10.29 43.01 27.37
C LEU A 535 -10.58 42.19 26.11
N TYR A 536 -9.65 41.35 25.65
CA TYR A 536 -9.90 40.46 24.52
C TYR A 536 -11.04 39.46 24.81
N LEU A 537 -11.12 38.92 26.02
CA LEU A 537 -12.21 38.05 26.44
C LEU A 537 -13.57 38.78 26.41
N LEU A 538 -13.64 39.99 26.98
CA LEU A 538 -14.86 40.82 26.98
C LEU A 538 -15.26 41.23 25.55
N LYS A 539 -14.32 41.44 24.65
CA LYS A 539 -14.56 41.68 23.23
C LYS A 539 -15.18 40.44 22.56
N GLU A 540 -14.65 39.23 22.80
CA GLU A 540 -15.20 37.98 22.28
C GLU A 540 -16.62 37.70 22.84
N SER A 541 -16.93 38.21 24.02
CA SER A 541 -18.26 38.16 24.63
C SER A 541 -19.20 39.28 24.17
N GLU A 542 -18.73 40.13 23.22
CA GLU A 542 -19.47 41.27 22.66
C GLU A 542 -19.84 42.36 23.68
N ASN A 543 -19.26 42.33 24.89
CA ASN A 543 -19.51 43.33 25.91
C ASN A 543 -18.76 44.64 25.63
N ILE A 544 -17.63 44.58 24.94
CA ILE A 544 -16.80 45.76 24.60
C ILE A 544 -16.34 45.70 23.13
N ILE A 545 -15.95 46.84 22.61
CA ILE A 545 -15.48 46.98 21.23
C ILE A 545 -14.08 47.60 21.26
N GLN A 546 -13.20 47.07 20.44
CA GLN A 546 -11.89 47.66 20.19
C GLN A 546 -12.01 48.67 19.06
N ILE A 547 -11.72 49.92 19.39
CA ILE A 547 -11.80 51.08 18.47
C ILE A 547 -10.51 51.22 17.66
N ASP A 548 -9.37 51.08 18.35
CA ASP A 548 -8.04 51.09 17.74
C ASP A 548 -7.11 50.15 18.51
N SER A 549 -5.83 50.07 18.20
CA SER A 549 -4.84 49.08 18.70
C SER A 549 -4.92 48.79 20.21
N ASP A 550 -5.03 49.77 21.06
CA ASP A 550 -5.25 49.66 22.51
C ASP A 550 -6.26 50.70 23.01
N LEU A 551 -7.32 50.96 22.27
CA LEU A 551 -8.41 51.86 22.64
C LEU A 551 -9.75 51.13 22.61
N TRP A 552 -10.46 51.15 23.72
CA TRP A 552 -11.62 50.34 23.97
C TRP A 552 -12.84 51.16 24.34
N MET A 553 -14.05 50.65 24.02
CA MET A 553 -15.33 51.24 24.32
C MET A 553 -16.34 50.15 24.73
N HIS A 554 -17.26 50.43 25.67
CA HIS A 554 -18.34 49.55 26.00
C HIS A 554 -19.37 49.45 24.86
N THR A 555 -19.93 48.25 24.60
CA THR A 555 -20.89 47.99 23.51
C THR A 555 -22.15 48.87 23.62
N ASP A 556 -22.65 49.17 24.84
CA ASP A 556 -23.80 50.06 25.01
C ASP A 556 -23.51 51.49 24.63
N ASN A 557 -22.30 51.98 24.91
CA ASN A 557 -21.84 53.30 24.45
C ASN A 557 -21.76 53.36 22.93
N TYR A 558 -21.30 52.28 22.30
CA TYR A 558 -21.29 52.15 20.84
C TYR A 558 -22.71 52.15 20.24
N LYS A 559 -23.69 51.49 20.88
CA LYS A 559 -25.10 51.55 20.45
C LYS A 559 -25.65 52.97 20.54
N ILE A 560 -25.28 53.73 21.59
CA ILE A 560 -25.63 55.15 21.74
C ILE A 560 -24.94 56.00 20.64
N LEU A 561 -23.70 55.72 20.33
CA LEU A 561 -22.97 56.39 19.23
C LEU A 561 -23.71 56.18 17.89
N LYS A 562 -24.09 54.89 17.56
CA LYS A 562 -24.83 54.60 16.34
C LYS A 562 -26.14 55.39 16.27
N LYS A 563 -26.90 55.43 17.36
CA LYS A 563 -28.14 56.21 17.41
C LYS A 563 -27.93 57.71 17.20
N LYS A 564 -26.90 58.28 17.79
CA LYS A 564 -26.55 59.71 17.63
C LYS A 564 -26.14 60.05 16.18
N LEU A 565 -25.39 59.14 15.51
CA LEU A 565 -25.03 59.32 14.11
C LEU A 565 -26.27 59.24 13.18
N ILE A 566 -27.16 58.27 13.40
CA ILE A 566 -28.43 58.15 12.67
C ILE A 566 -29.28 59.42 12.82
N LEU A 567 -29.38 59.98 14.01
CA LEU A 567 -30.15 61.20 14.26
C LEU A 567 -29.52 62.42 13.54
N HIS A 568 -28.20 62.53 13.57
CA HIS A 568 -27.50 63.62 12.87
C HIS A 568 -27.71 63.55 11.35
N PHE A 569 -27.51 62.39 10.73
CA PHE A 569 -27.64 62.25 9.26
C PHE A 569 -29.08 62.34 8.77
N LYS A 570 -30.08 62.21 9.65
CA LYS A 570 -31.47 62.54 9.29
C LYS A 570 -31.70 64.04 9.07
N GLU A 571 -30.95 64.91 9.77
CA GLU A 571 -31.12 66.35 9.72
C GLU A 571 -30.04 67.02 8.83
N TYR A 572 -28.82 66.50 8.82
CA TYR A 572 -27.68 67.07 8.12
C TYR A 572 -26.96 66.03 7.25
N PRO A 573 -26.70 66.33 5.96
CA PRO A 573 -26.06 65.38 5.05
C PRO A 573 -24.57 65.18 5.31
N ASN A 574 -23.94 66.11 6.01
CA ASN A 574 -22.50 66.17 6.26
C ASN A 574 -22.20 66.22 7.76
N LEU A 575 -21.09 65.64 8.16
CA LEU A 575 -20.60 65.62 9.55
C LEU A 575 -19.15 66.05 9.60
N SER A 576 -18.85 67.23 10.17
CA SER A 576 -17.49 67.66 10.41
C SER A 576 -16.96 67.18 11.76
N VAL A 577 -15.62 67.17 11.93
CA VAL A 577 -14.99 66.79 13.21
C VAL A 577 -15.41 67.72 14.39
N PRO A 578 -15.56 69.06 14.22
CA PRO A 578 -16.08 69.94 15.28
C PRO A 578 -17.53 69.61 15.70
N GLU A 579 -18.41 69.26 14.73
CA GLU A 579 -19.79 68.89 15.01
C GLU A 579 -19.85 67.55 15.73
N PHE A 580 -19.09 66.55 15.26
CA PHE A 580 -19.00 65.26 15.92
C PHE A 580 -18.56 65.36 17.38
N LYS A 581 -17.54 66.20 17.65
CA LYS A 581 -17.11 66.50 19.03
C LYS A 581 -18.24 67.03 19.90
N LYS A 582 -19.11 67.89 19.38
CA LYS A 582 -20.27 68.40 20.10
C LYS A 582 -21.33 67.35 20.33
N ILE A 583 -21.60 66.48 19.35
CA ILE A 583 -22.60 65.41 19.43
C ILE A 583 -22.26 64.41 20.53
N ILE A 584 -21.00 64.04 20.67
CA ILE A 584 -20.58 63.02 21.64
C ILE A 584 -19.85 63.62 22.86
N SER A 585 -19.67 64.93 22.92
CA SER A 585 -19.06 65.68 24.03
C SER A 585 -17.66 65.21 24.42
N VAL A 586 -16.74 65.04 23.45
CA VAL A 586 -15.36 64.55 23.67
C VAL A 586 -14.31 65.50 23.13
N THR A 587 -13.07 65.26 23.53
CA THR A 587 -11.89 66.01 23.00
C THR A 587 -11.55 65.46 21.60
N ARG A 588 -10.74 66.22 20.84
CA ARG A 588 -10.27 65.82 19.50
C ARG A 588 -9.51 64.49 19.53
N LYS A 589 -8.81 64.20 20.64
CA LYS A 589 -8.02 62.99 20.84
C LYS A 589 -8.88 61.72 20.79
N ASN A 590 -10.13 61.76 21.30
CA ASN A 590 -11.04 60.64 21.28
C ASN A 590 -11.93 60.64 20.03
N ALA A 591 -12.29 61.84 19.53
CA ALA A 591 -13.16 61.99 18.36
C ALA A 591 -12.57 61.41 17.07
N ILE A 592 -11.26 61.60 16.82
CA ILE A 592 -10.61 61.13 15.60
C ILE A 592 -10.60 59.60 15.50
N PRO A 593 -10.11 58.83 16.50
CA PRO A 593 -10.13 57.36 16.44
C PRO A 593 -11.54 56.81 16.30
N ILE A 594 -12.55 57.38 16.94
CA ILE A 594 -13.95 56.95 16.84
C ILE A 594 -14.47 57.15 15.40
N LEU A 595 -14.18 58.32 14.79
CA LEU A 595 -14.56 58.60 13.41
C LEU A 595 -13.86 57.67 12.39
N GLU A 596 -12.55 57.43 12.58
CA GLU A 596 -11.81 56.48 11.75
C GLU A 596 -12.33 55.07 11.88
N PHE A 597 -12.73 54.66 13.09
CA PHE A 597 -13.42 53.39 13.31
C PHE A 597 -14.78 53.35 12.60
N CYS A 598 -15.58 54.43 12.67
CA CYS A 598 -16.86 54.53 11.95
C CYS A 598 -16.67 54.45 10.42
N ASP A 599 -15.60 55.06 9.89
CA ASP A 599 -15.24 54.97 8.49
C ASP A 599 -14.89 53.50 8.11
N LYS A 600 -14.10 52.84 8.96
CA LYS A 600 -13.68 51.44 8.78
C LYS A 600 -14.86 50.44 8.76
N ILE A 601 -15.84 50.65 9.63
CA ILE A 601 -17.04 49.79 9.70
C ILE A 601 -18.15 50.23 8.75
N LYS A 602 -17.89 51.29 7.93
CA LYS A 602 -18.82 51.85 6.95
C LYS A 602 -20.10 52.49 7.56
N PHE A 603 -19.99 53.00 8.76
CA PHE A 603 -21.03 53.86 9.35
C PHE A 603 -20.94 55.31 8.83
N THR A 604 -19.74 55.74 8.48
CA THR A 604 -19.45 56.98 7.79
C THR A 604 -18.52 56.74 6.62
N THR A 605 -18.53 57.66 5.65
CA THR A 605 -17.58 57.70 4.55
C THR A 605 -16.93 59.09 4.54
N ARG A 606 -15.62 59.12 4.58
CA ARG A 606 -14.86 60.37 4.58
C ARG A 606 -14.82 60.98 3.17
N VAL A 607 -15.20 62.25 3.08
CA VAL A 607 -15.11 63.09 1.88
C VAL A 607 -14.42 64.38 2.26
N ASP A 608 -13.18 64.57 1.84
CA ASP A 608 -12.32 65.71 2.19
C ASP A 608 -12.28 66.02 3.69
N ASN A 609 -12.87 67.16 4.10
CA ASN A 609 -12.88 67.64 5.48
C ASN A 609 -14.14 67.24 6.29
N TYR A 610 -15.10 66.55 5.69
CA TYR A 610 -16.33 66.08 6.33
C TYR A 610 -16.56 64.58 6.04
N ARG A 611 -17.60 64.04 6.63
CA ARG A 611 -18.10 62.68 6.44
C ARG A 611 -19.56 62.72 6.03
N ILE A 612 -19.92 61.76 5.19
CA ILE A 612 -21.30 61.47 4.80
C ILE A 612 -21.74 60.17 5.42
N GLU A 613 -23.04 59.90 5.40
CA GLU A 613 -23.61 58.64 5.84
C GLU A 613 -23.01 57.46 5.10
N GLY A 614 -22.64 56.41 5.84
CA GLY A 614 -22.06 55.19 5.28
C GLY A 614 -23.10 54.12 5.06
N GLU A 615 -22.80 53.17 4.16
CA GLU A 615 -23.70 52.10 3.72
C GLU A 615 -24.29 51.26 4.86
N LYS A 616 -23.58 51.09 5.99
CA LYS A 616 -23.96 50.21 7.09
C LYS A 616 -24.56 50.90 8.31
N LEU A 617 -24.78 52.19 8.25
CA LEU A 617 -25.28 52.91 9.43
C LEU A 617 -26.75 52.53 9.75
N ASN A 618 -27.59 52.40 8.73
CA ASN A 618 -29.01 52.04 8.86
C ASN A 618 -29.30 50.52 8.56
N ALA A 619 -28.24 49.73 8.35
CA ALA A 619 -28.35 48.26 8.11
C ALA A 619 -28.59 47.49 9.42
#